data_20d2bd6f1abe942d549bb8fff7fc190b
#
_entry.id   20d2bd6f1abe942d549bb8fff7fc190b
#
_cell.length_a   1.000
_cell.length_b   1.000
_cell.length_c   1.000
_cell.angle_alpha   90.00
_cell.angle_beta   90.00
_cell.angle_gamma   90.00
#
_symmetry.space_group_name_H-M   'P 1'
#
loop_
_entity.id
_entity.type
_entity.pdbx_description
1 polymer ?
#
loop_
_entity_poly.entity_id
_entity_poly.type
_entity_poly.pdbx_seq_one_letter_code
_entity_poly.pdbx_strand_id
1 'polypeptide(L)' 'MKKQHVRSLVSQNNPEKARSYAFLLLKFRLRSEHELRVRLKQKGFSEDLAADTVSFLKDKEFID' A
#
# COMPACT_ATOMS: atom_id res chain seq x y z
N MET A 1 -6.94 25.72 -7.44
CA MET A 1 -6.41 25.22 -6.99
C MET A 1 -5.35 24.32 -7.23
N LYS A 2 -4.23 24.74 -7.32
CA LYS A 2 -3.10 24.05 -7.53
C LYS A 2 -3.05 22.92 -6.63
N LYS A 3 -3.75 22.93 -5.60
CA LYS A 3 -3.74 21.90 -4.74
C LYS A 3 -4.09 20.61 -5.37
N GLN A 4 -4.86 20.60 -6.36
CA GLN A 4 -5.25 19.41 -7.00
C GLN A 4 -4.11 18.61 -7.43
N HIS A 5 -3.13 19.22 -8.05
CA HIS A 5 -2.03 18.55 -8.49
C HIS A 5 -1.32 17.95 -7.37
N VAL A 6 -1.11 18.67 -6.35
CA VAL A 6 -0.39 18.19 -5.24
C VAL A 6 -1.15 17.06 -4.63
N ARG A 7 -2.46 17.12 -4.65
CA ARG A 7 -3.23 16.10 -4.11
C ARG A 7 -3.00 14.79 -4.79
N SER A 8 -2.79 14.79 -6.06
CA SER A 8 -2.60 13.60 -6.82
C SER A 8 -1.38 12.90 -6.29
N LEU A 9 -0.32 13.66 -6.05
CA LEU A 9 0.89 13.07 -5.57
C LEU A 9 0.68 12.56 -4.16
N VAL A 10 -0.04 13.30 -3.38
CA VAL A 10 -0.30 12.92 -2.01
C VAL A 10 -1.11 11.63 -1.99
N SER A 11 -1.99 11.46 -2.95
CA SER A 11 -2.79 10.27 -3.00
C SER A 11 -1.93 9.04 -3.14
N GLN A 12 -0.83 9.15 -3.86
CA GLN A 12 0.05 8.04 -4.09
C GLN A 12 0.74 7.64 -2.80
N ASN A 13 0.79 8.55 -1.82
CA ASN A 13 1.44 8.25 -0.57
C ASN A 13 0.45 8.24 0.59
N ASN A 14 -0.80 8.06 0.30
CA ASN A 14 -1.83 8.07 1.31
C ASN A 14 -1.92 6.68 1.97
N PRO A 15 -1.72 6.58 3.29
CA PRO A 15 -1.73 5.30 3.98
C PRO A 15 -3.04 4.54 3.81
N GLU A 16 -4.16 5.25 3.79
CA GLU A 16 -5.43 4.61 3.65
C GLU A 16 -5.57 3.96 2.29
N LYS A 17 -5.08 4.63 1.26
CA LYS A 17 -5.17 4.09 -0.07
C LYS A 17 -4.25 2.89 -0.20
N ALA A 18 -3.09 2.95 0.45
CA ALA A 18 -2.15 1.84 0.40
C ALA A 18 -2.78 0.62 1.07
N ARG A 19 -3.45 0.83 2.21
CA ARG A 19 -4.07 -0.26 2.92
C ARG A 19 -5.24 -0.84 2.13
N SER A 20 -6.02 0.02 1.49
CA SER A 20 -7.15 -0.43 0.69
C SER A 20 -6.67 -1.29 -0.46
N TYR A 21 -5.60 -0.87 -1.10
CA TYR A 21 -5.05 -1.61 -2.21
C TYR A 21 -4.50 -2.95 -1.70
N ALA A 22 -3.85 -2.94 -0.54
CA ALA A 22 -3.29 -4.14 0.03
C ALA A 22 -4.41 -5.14 0.37
N PHE A 23 -5.52 -4.66 0.91
CA PHE A 23 -6.64 -5.54 1.22
C PHE A 23 -7.20 -6.15 -0.07
N LEU A 24 -7.18 -5.38 -1.15
CA LEU A 24 -7.64 -5.88 -2.42
C LEU A 24 -6.72 -7.02 -2.88
N LEU A 25 -5.41 -6.84 -2.70
CA LEU A 25 -4.44 -7.86 -3.07
C LEU A 25 -4.65 -9.14 -2.26
N LEU A 26 -5.01 -8.98 -0.99
CA LEU A 26 -5.24 -10.13 -0.15
C LEU A 26 -6.42 -10.97 -0.67
N LYS A 27 -7.36 -10.32 -1.33
CA LYS A 27 -8.50 -11.03 -1.87
C LYS A 27 -8.04 -11.97 -2.98
N PHE A 28 -6.92 -11.66 -3.60
CA PHE A 28 -6.38 -12.48 -4.65
C PHE A 28 -5.31 -13.42 -4.09
N ARG A 29 -5.32 -13.56 -2.75
CA ARG A 29 -4.39 -14.46 -2.09
C ARG A 29 -2.92 -14.09 -2.17
N LEU A 30 -2.65 -12.81 -2.37
CA LEU A 30 -1.27 -12.36 -2.40
C LEU A 30 -0.91 -11.98 -0.98
N ARG A 31 -0.52 -12.97 -0.20
CA ARG A 31 -0.25 -12.77 1.22
C ARG A 31 1.20 -12.80 1.65
N SER A 32 2.10 -12.81 0.69
CA SER A 32 3.51 -12.81 1.01
C SER A 32 3.93 -11.36 1.22
N GLU A 33 4.72 -11.09 2.24
CA GLU A 33 5.25 -9.79 2.53
C GLU A 33 5.91 -9.20 1.32
N HIS A 34 6.79 -9.97 0.71
CA HIS A 34 7.55 -9.49 -0.43
C HIS A 34 6.64 -9.15 -1.60
N GLU A 35 5.71 -10.01 -1.88
CA GLU A 35 4.83 -9.80 -3.01
C GLU A 35 3.98 -8.55 -2.81
N LEU A 36 3.47 -8.34 -1.61
CA LEU A 36 2.66 -7.17 -1.34
C LEU A 36 3.48 -5.90 -1.46
N ARG A 37 4.70 -5.94 -0.99
CA ARG A 37 5.57 -4.79 -1.07
C ARG A 37 5.84 -4.43 -2.52
N VAL A 38 6.15 -5.42 -3.34
CA VAL A 38 6.44 -5.21 -4.74
C VAL A 38 5.20 -4.62 -5.43
N ARG A 39 4.04 -5.18 -5.16
CA ARG A 39 2.83 -4.70 -5.79
C ARG A 39 2.48 -3.28 -5.38
N LEU A 40 2.70 -2.95 -4.12
CA LEU A 40 2.44 -1.61 -3.65
C LEU A 40 3.36 -0.61 -4.35
N LYS A 41 4.60 -0.98 -4.53
CA LYS A 41 5.55 -0.11 -5.19
C LYS A 41 5.19 0.05 -6.67
N GLN A 42 4.75 -1.01 -7.31
CA GLN A 42 4.37 -0.95 -8.70
C GLN A 42 3.16 -0.06 -8.90
N LYS A 43 2.32 0.01 -7.87
CA LYS A 43 1.13 0.83 -7.95
C LYS A 43 1.48 2.31 -7.81
N GLY A 44 2.63 2.60 -7.28
CA GLY A 44 3.07 3.98 -7.15
C GLY A 44 3.30 4.46 -5.72
N PHE A 45 3.12 3.60 -4.75
CA PHE A 45 3.34 3.99 -3.37
C PHE A 45 4.83 3.96 -3.08
N SER A 46 5.27 4.82 -2.16
CA SER A 46 6.69 4.90 -1.85
C SER A 46 7.12 3.63 -1.11
N GLU A 47 8.39 3.40 -1.07
CA GLU A 47 8.93 2.23 -0.42
C GLU A 47 8.61 2.28 1.06
N ASP A 48 8.70 3.44 1.69
CA ASP A 48 8.42 3.60 3.11
C ASP A 48 6.95 3.25 3.38
N LEU A 49 6.05 3.72 2.55
CA LEU A 49 4.65 3.48 2.72
C LEU A 49 4.33 2.00 2.46
N ALA A 50 5.00 1.41 1.50
CA ALA A 50 4.79 0.00 1.20
C ALA A 50 5.22 -0.82 2.41
N ALA A 51 6.37 -0.49 2.99
CA ALA A 51 6.87 -1.19 4.15
C ALA A 51 5.92 -1.03 5.35
N ASP A 52 5.43 0.19 5.55
CA ASP A 52 4.53 0.47 6.64
C ASP A 52 3.23 -0.31 6.48
N THR A 53 2.72 -0.37 5.26
CA THR A 53 1.47 -1.06 4.98
C THR A 53 1.62 -2.56 5.24
N VAL A 54 2.73 -3.12 4.80
CA VAL A 54 2.99 -4.54 4.99
C VAL A 54 3.15 -4.83 6.48
N SER A 55 3.82 -3.93 7.20
CA SER A 55 4.03 -4.09 8.62
C SER A 55 2.69 -4.08 9.35
N PHE A 56 1.79 -3.20 8.92
CA PHE A 56 0.47 -3.08 9.50
C PHE A 56 -0.30 -4.41 9.31
N LEU A 57 -0.24 -4.97 8.11
CA LEU A 57 -0.95 -6.20 7.82
C LEU A 57 -0.36 -7.39 8.58
N LYS A 58 0.94 -7.37 8.75
CA LYS A 58 1.61 -8.42 9.45
C LYS A 58 1.23 -8.35 10.92
N ASP A 59 1.18 -7.15 11.48
CA ASP A 59 0.87 -6.92 12.86
C ASP A 59 -0.57 -7.38 13.15
N LYS A 60 -1.45 -7.24 12.18
CA LYS A 60 -2.83 -7.65 12.34
C LYS A 60 -3.02 -9.12 11.93
N GLU A 61 -1.93 -9.77 11.60
CA GLU A 61 -1.95 -11.17 11.21
C GLU A 61 -2.75 -11.46 9.94
N PHE A 62 -2.79 -10.53 9.02
CA PHE A 62 -3.43 -10.76 7.74
C PHE A 62 -2.47 -11.47 6.78
N ILE A 63 -1.18 -11.42 7.06
CA ILE A 63 -0.19 -12.08 6.22
C ILE A 63 0.82 -12.79 7.09
N ASP A 64 1.56 -13.68 6.49
CA ASP A 64 2.57 -14.44 7.24
C ASP A 64 3.91 -13.76 7.31
#